data_132c9584ab3bd59106bc11664703c47f
#
_entry.id   132c9584ab3bd59106bc11664703c47f
#
_cell.length_a   1.000
_cell.length_b   1.000
_cell.length_c   1.000
_cell.angle_alpha   90.00
_cell.angle_beta   90.00
_cell.angle_gamma   90.00
#
_symmetry.space_group_name_H-M   'P 1'
#
loop_
_entity.id
_entity.type
_entity.pdbx_description
1 polymer ?
#
loop_
_entity_poly.entity_id
_entity_poly.type
_entity_poly.pdbx_seq_one_letter_code
_entity_poly.pdbx_strand_id
1 'polypeptide(L)'
;MRKNQGILKILTICALGLNFFIFAKTSLAASPQAGIYESNGKLVRKISNIPIGANIASADLNDDGISELIYGTPAGKNPGIRMLNSDGHVLRNIKLESVKNKPAVRVAVGDINGDGKKEIVAGFGKGTTPEIWIFDIEGNRLNTFFAFEEAFKGGVYLDVGDVNGDKIDEIIVAPGQGGGPLIKIFNAEGENIFGFWAYPKEIRTGVIPVAIDINNDNRFEIVTTKLEKNSLVKIFESNGSLTYAFKTANVFPNTLKISSQSSVGLENEIVLADAPGTSAQVVSYLPTGKPGNIKFYPYGKNYTQGLSVATANIDNDDDAEIIIVPVGSEQMDDNPGTGKLIVVDISEQKMKIYENGKLIKVHRVSTGKWSMPTPLGNFTVKNKMNTAYSRKYRLYMDNWMAFTADGAYGIHSLPYWKLKNGGIYYEGVQHLGIRVSHGCIRLSPAESREVFNWANVGTSVRVQN
;
A
#
# COMPACT_ATOMS: atom_id res chain seq x y z
N MET A 1 -92.22 -29.59 10.41
CA MET A 1 -92.00 -30.88 9.68
C MET A 1 -90.66 -30.95 9.09
N ARG A 2 -89.97 -32.06 9.30
CA ARG A 2 -88.73 -32.60 8.76
C ARG A 2 -87.41 -31.83 8.97
N LYS A 3 -86.61 -32.47 9.85
CA LYS A 3 -85.21 -32.49 10.05
C LYS A 3 -84.45 -32.75 8.74
N ASN A 4 -83.29 -32.14 8.56
CA ASN A 4 -82.18 -32.86 7.98
C ASN A 4 -80.87 -32.36 8.58
N GLN A 5 -80.17 -33.30 9.17
CA GLN A 5 -78.78 -33.18 9.67
C GLN A 5 -77.82 -33.18 8.47
N GLY A 6 -76.87 -32.33 8.46
CA GLY A 6 -75.75 -32.27 7.52
C GLY A 6 -74.42 -32.27 8.25
N ILE A 7 -73.70 -33.33 8.04
CA ILE A 7 -72.45 -33.75 8.63
C ILE A 7 -71.34 -32.70 8.42
N LEU A 8 -70.70 -32.29 9.51
CA LEU A 8 -69.50 -31.48 9.51
C LEU A 8 -68.31 -32.34 9.12
N LYS A 9 -67.73 -32.17 7.92
CA LYS A 9 -66.45 -32.72 7.52
C LYS A 9 -65.34 -31.75 7.92
N ILE A 10 -64.52 -32.17 8.88
CA ILE A 10 -63.27 -31.53 9.25
C ILE A 10 -62.26 -31.75 8.13
N LEU A 11 -61.89 -30.70 7.39
CA LEU A 11 -60.74 -30.72 6.49
C LEU A 11 -59.53 -30.33 7.29
N THR A 12 -58.65 -31.30 7.54
CA THR A 12 -57.29 -31.03 8.04
C THR A 12 -56.46 -30.45 6.91
N ILE A 13 -56.15 -29.17 6.94
CA ILE A 13 -55.23 -28.53 6.02
C ILE A 13 -53.82 -28.74 6.60
N CYS A 14 -53.04 -29.66 5.99
CA CYS A 14 -51.60 -29.69 6.19
C CYS A 14 -50.96 -28.46 5.53
N ALA A 15 -50.60 -27.48 6.35
CA ALA A 15 -49.77 -26.35 5.92
C ALA A 15 -48.35 -26.88 5.73
N LEU A 16 -47.95 -27.20 4.50
CA LEU A 16 -46.56 -27.33 4.09
C LEU A 16 -45.91 -25.93 4.14
N GLY A 17 -45.17 -25.68 5.23
CA GLY A 17 -44.32 -24.51 5.35
C GLY A 17 -43.21 -24.51 4.31
N LEU A 18 -43.40 -23.87 3.18
CA LEU A 18 -42.33 -23.51 2.29
C LEU A 18 -41.48 -22.42 3.00
N ASN A 19 -40.39 -22.83 3.64
CA ASN A 19 -39.33 -21.94 4.03
C ASN A 19 -38.68 -21.38 2.76
N PHE A 20 -39.11 -20.21 2.29
CA PHE A 20 -38.34 -19.41 1.35
C PHE A 20 -37.07 -18.96 2.08
N PHE A 21 -35.99 -19.71 1.91
CA PHE A 21 -34.65 -19.18 2.15
C PHE A 21 -34.42 -18.09 1.10
N ILE A 22 -34.68 -16.84 1.51
CA ILE A 22 -34.15 -15.68 0.78
C ILE A 22 -32.64 -15.77 0.95
N PHE A 23 -31.94 -16.41 0.00
CA PHE A 23 -30.51 -16.18 -0.18
C PHE A 23 -30.37 -14.71 -0.51
N ALA A 24 -30.08 -13.89 0.50
CA ALA A 24 -29.51 -12.59 0.26
C ALA A 24 -28.29 -12.84 -0.63
N LYS A 25 -28.38 -12.52 -1.92
CA LYS A 25 -27.20 -12.36 -2.76
C LYS A 25 -26.36 -11.31 -2.07
N THR A 26 -25.39 -11.75 -1.26
CA THR A 26 -24.25 -10.93 -0.92
C THR A 26 -23.63 -10.59 -2.26
N SER A 27 -23.93 -9.40 -2.78
CA SER A 27 -23.16 -8.87 -3.89
C SER A 27 -21.71 -8.93 -3.42
N LEU A 28 -20.87 -9.78 -4.01
CA LEU A 28 -19.44 -9.59 -3.89
C LEU A 28 -19.22 -8.11 -4.27
N ALA A 29 -18.79 -7.31 -3.31
CA ALA A 29 -18.40 -5.96 -3.60
C ALA A 29 -17.37 -6.06 -4.74
N ALA A 30 -17.64 -5.39 -5.86
CA ALA A 30 -16.71 -5.40 -6.99
C ALA A 30 -15.34 -4.96 -6.48
N SER A 31 -14.30 -5.67 -6.89
CA SER A 31 -12.93 -5.31 -6.52
C SER A 31 -12.70 -3.82 -6.82
N PRO A 32 -12.05 -3.06 -5.92
CA PRO A 32 -11.78 -1.66 -6.15
C PRO A 32 -10.97 -1.50 -7.44
N GLN A 33 -11.31 -0.53 -8.25
CA GLN A 33 -10.65 -0.23 -9.52
C GLN A 33 -10.12 1.20 -9.46
N ALA A 34 -9.08 1.50 -10.23
CA ALA A 34 -8.64 2.86 -10.42
C ALA A 34 -9.79 3.74 -10.92
N GLY A 35 -9.82 4.98 -10.49
CA GLY A 35 -10.88 5.92 -10.83
C GLY A 35 -10.40 7.36 -10.79
N ILE A 36 -11.15 8.20 -11.49
CA ILE A 36 -11.00 9.65 -11.54
C ILE A 36 -12.12 10.26 -10.71
N TYR A 37 -11.78 11.22 -9.87
CA TYR A 37 -12.69 11.84 -8.92
C TYR A 37 -12.56 13.36 -8.97
N GLU A 38 -13.68 14.06 -8.85
CA GLU A 38 -13.70 15.49 -8.56
C GLU A 38 -13.14 15.73 -7.13
N SER A 39 -12.71 16.94 -6.84
CA SER A 39 -12.19 17.36 -5.54
C SER A 39 -13.16 17.11 -4.37
N ASN A 40 -14.47 17.14 -4.63
CA ASN A 40 -15.53 16.82 -3.67
C ASN A 40 -15.70 15.30 -3.41
N GLY A 41 -14.95 14.44 -4.12
CA GLY A 41 -14.98 12.98 -4.02
C GLY A 41 -16.02 12.30 -4.89
N LYS A 42 -16.69 13.01 -5.80
CA LYS A 42 -17.59 12.41 -6.77
C LYS A 42 -16.79 11.65 -7.81
N LEU A 43 -17.12 10.37 -8.02
CA LEU A 43 -16.52 9.54 -9.05
C LEU A 43 -16.94 10.05 -10.43
N VAL A 44 -15.98 10.50 -11.22
CA VAL A 44 -16.17 10.88 -12.63
C VAL A 44 -16.19 9.63 -13.49
N ARG A 45 -15.16 8.79 -13.37
CA ARG A 45 -14.96 7.61 -14.22
C ARG A 45 -14.08 6.56 -13.56
N LYS A 46 -14.33 5.28 -13.88
CA LYS A 46 -13.45 4.15 -13.55
C LYS A 46 -12.48 3.87 -14.69
N ILE A 47 -11.26 3.49 -14.34
CA ILE A 47 -10.21 3.14 -15.31
C ILE A 47 -9.83 1.68 -15.12
N SER A 48 -10.19 0.81 -16.07
CA SER A 48 -9.97 -0.63 -15.98
C SER A 48 -8.55 -1.08 -16.30
N ASN A 49 -7.79 -0.26 -17.05
CA ASN A 49 -6.46 -0.62 -17.56
C ASN A 49 -5.30 -0.30 -16.59
N ILE A 50 -5.60 0.27 -15.42
CA ILE A 50 -4.59 0.50 -14.38
C ILE A 50 -4.72 -0.60 -13.33
N PRO A 51 -3.70 -1.45 -13.14
CA PRO A 51 -3.76 -2.53 -12.17
C PRO A 51 -3.70 -1.99 -10.73
N ILE A 52 -4.31 -2.72 -9.82
CA ILE A 52 -4.18 -2.46 -8.38
C ILE A 52 -2.69 -2.37 -8.02
N GLY A 53 -2.30 -1.31 -7.30
CA GLY A 53 -0.94 -1.06 -6.84
C GLY A 53 0.00 -0.44 -7.84
N ALA A 54 -0.46 -0.05 -8.99
CA ALA A 54 0.35 0.75 -9.88
C ALA A 54 0.74 2.08 -9.23
N ASN A 55 1.96 2.50 -9.49
CA ASN A 55 2.41 3.84 -9.19
C ASN A 55 2.04 4.74 -10.36
N ILE A 56 1.35 5.85 -10.11
CA ILE A 56 0.78 6.70 -11.15
C ILE A 56 1.40 8.10 -11.13
N ALA A 57 1.61 8.64 -12.32
CA ALA A 57 1.91 10.03 -12.62
C ALA A 57 0.98 10.51 -13.74
N SER A 58 0.91 11.79 -13.97
CA SER A 58 0.13 12.42 -15.03
C SER A 58 0.85 13.63 -15.57
N ALA A 59 0.74 13.89 -16.84
CA ALA A 59 1.24 15.08 -17.49
C ALA A 59 0.57 15.21 -18.87
N ASP A 60 0.37 16.41 -19.35
CA ASP A 60 0.06 16.68 -20.75
C ASP A 60 1.34 16.41 -21.57
N LEU A 61 1.36 15.31 -22.33
CA LEU A 61 2.53 14.87 -23.10
C LEU A 61 2.51 15.33 -24.56
N ASN A 62 1.41 15.88 -25.00
CA ASN A 62 1.18 16.23 -26.40
C ASN A 62 0.77 17.69 -26.59
N ASP A 63 0.74 18.49 -25.50
CA ASP A 63 0.41 19.90 -25.44
C ASP A 63 -1.02 20.22 -25.91
N ASP A 64 -1.98 19.28 -25.72
CA ASP A 64 -3.38 19.49 -26.03
C ASP A 64 -4.22 20.05 -24.86
N GLY A 65 -3.61 20.27 -23.72
CA GLY A 65 -4.22 20.75 -22.49
C GLY A 65 -4.84 19.64 -21.63
N ILE A 66 -4.81 18.37 -22.10
CA ILE A 66 -5.36 17.21 -21.39
C ILE A 66 -4.22 16.29 -20.97
N SER A 67 -4.18 15.97 -19.71
CA SER A 67 -3.12 15.11 -19.17
C SER A 67 -3.28 13.64 -19.55
N GLU A 68 -2.21 13.02 -19.99
CA GLU A 68 -2.06 11.58 -20.06
C GLU A 68 -1.80 10.99 -18.68
N LEU A 69 -2.18 9.71 -18.53
CA LEU A 69 -1.95 8.94 -17.32
C LEU A 69 -0.78 7.97 -17.54
N ILE A 70 0.25 8.09 -16.75
CA ILE A 70 1.46 7.26 -16.84
C ILE A 70 1.56 6.40 -15.59
N TYR A 71 1.67 5.08 -15.74
CA TYR A 71 1.87 4.25 -14.57
C TYR A 71 3.02 3.26 -14.72
N GLY A 72 3.71 3.05 -13.61
CA GLY A 72 4.66 1.95 -13.45
C GLY A 72 3.95 0.71 -12.92
N THR A 73 4.34 -0.45 -13.43
CA THR A 73 3.75 -1.73 -13.03
C THR A 73 4.03 -2.04 -11.55
N PRO A 74 3.05 -2.66 -10.87
CA PRO A 74 3.21 -3.06 -9.48
C PRO A 74 4.22 -4.19 -9.29
N ALA A 75 4.72 -4.33 -8.06
CA ALA A 75 5.59 -5.45 -7.68
C ALA A 75 4.95 -6.82 -8.01
N GLY A 76 5.78 -7.79 -8.37
CA GLY A 76 5.33 -9.13 -8.77
C GLY A 76 4.84 -9.25 -10.20
N LYS A 77 4.64 -8.14 -10.92
CA LYS A 77 4.33 -8.10 -12.36
C LYS A 77 5.61 -7.93 -13.19
N ASN A 78 5.51 -8.20 -14.48
CA ASN A 78 6.63 -7.92 -15.39
C ASN A 78 6.87 -6.41 -15.43
N PRO A 79 8.08 -5.94 -15.12
CA PRO A 79 8.38 -4.52 -15.04
C PRO A 79 8.08 -3.79 -16.35
N GLY A 80 7.43 -2.66 -16.25
CA GLY A 80 7.07 -1.84 -17.41
C GLY A 80 6.41 -0.53 -17.02
N ILE A 81 6.31 0.36 -18.00
CA ILE A 81 5.61 1.64 -17.91
C ILE A 81 4.50 1.62 -18.94
N ARG A 82 3.34 2.12 -18.59
CA ARG A 82 2.25 2.31 -19.53
C ARG A 82 1.75 3.74 -19.52
N MET A 83 1.46 4.21 -20.72
CA MET A 83 0.83 5.50 -20.95
C MET A 83 -0.58 5.27 -21.46
N LEU A 84 -1.52 6.03 -20.92
CA LEU A 84 -2.92 6.00 -21.32
C LEU A 84 -3.39 7.43 -21.57
N ASN A 85 -4.34 7.59 -22.49
CA ASN A 85 -5.06 8.86 -22.58
C ASN A 85 -6.00 9.05 -21.37
N SER A 86 -6.60 10.22 -21.25
CA SER A 86 -7.55 10.55 -20.20
C SER A 86 -8.73 9.58 -20.12
N ASP A 87 -9.12 8.91 -21.23
CA ASP A 87 -10.16 7.88 -21.27
C ASP A 87 -9.71 6.50 -20.77
N GLY A 88 -8.41 6.34 -20.49
CA GLY A 88 -7.83 5.08 -20.05
C GLY A 88 -7.48 4.11 -21.16
N HIS A 89 -7.48 4.54 -22.44
CA HIS A 89 -6.98 3.73 -23.52
C HIS A 89 -5.45 3.74 -23.56
N VAL A 90 -4.86 2.57 -23.76
CA VAL A 90 -3.40 2.42 -23.79
C VAL A 90 -2.83 3.07 -25.05
N LEU A 91 -2.02 4.09 -24.87
CA LEU A 91 -1.26 4.76 -25.92
C LEU A 91 0.06 4.05 -26.18
N ARG A 92 0.75 3.66 -25.09
CA ARG A 92 2.07 3.05 -25.18
C ARG A 92 2.33 2.06 -24.04
N ASN A 93 3.20 1.08 -24.32
CA ASN A 93 3.65 0.10 -23.34
C ASN A 93 5.16 -0.10 -23.47
N ILE A 94 5.92 0.37 -22.49
CA ILE A 94 7.38 0.28 -22.41
C ILE A 94 7.73 -0.91 -21.52
N LYS A 95 8.36 -1.94 -22.09
CA LYS A 95 8.79 -3.13 -21.35
C LYS A 95 10.19 -2.91 -20.78
N LEU A 96 10.40 -3.22 -19.53
CA LEU A 96 11.69 -3.10 -18.83
C LEU A 96 12.29 -4.50 -18.63
N GLU A 97 12.60 -5.18 -19.73
CA GLU A 97 12.93 -6.62 -19.74
C GLU A 97 14.23 -6.96 -18.97
N SER A 98 15.18 -6.02 -18.85
CA SER A 98 16.42 -6.21 -18.10
C SER A 98 16.24 -6.12 -16.58
N VAL A 99 15.11 -5.62 -16.08
CA VAL A 99 14.85 -5.48 -14.66
C VAL A 99 14.45 -6.81 -14.06
N LYS A 100 15.30 -7.32 -13.16
CA LYS A 100 15.09 -8.60 -12.46
C LYS A 100 14.22 -8.42 -11.21
N ASN A 101 13.76 -9.55 -10.65
CA ASN A 101 13.01 -9.62 -9.37
C ASN A 101 11.63 -8.96 -9.37
N LYS A 102 11.13 -8.47 -10.52
CA LYS A 102 9.80 -7.87 -10.68
C LYS A 102 9.45 -6.85 -9.58
N PRO A 103 10.29 -5.82 -9.37
CA PRO A 103 10.01 -4.77 -8.41
C PRO A 103 8.81 -3.93 -8.87
N ALA A 104 8.25 -3.12 -7.95
CA ALA A 104 7.40 -2.02 -8.35
C ALA A 104 8.20 -1.03 -9.20
N VAL A 105 7.61 -0.52 -10.26
CA VAL A 105 8.16 0.57 -11.07
C VAL A 105 7.51 1.87 -10.61
N ARG A 106 8.32 2.85 -10.23
CA ARG A 106 7.87 4.21 -9.86
C ARG A 106 8.17 5.14 -11.01
N VAL A 107 7.25 6.03 -11.29
CA VAL A 107 7.36 6.95 -12.42
C VAL A 107 7.07 8.38 -11.98
N ALA A 108 7.78 9.32 -12.59
CA ALA A 108 7.48 10.74 -12.62
C ALA A 108 7.71 11.26 -14.04
N VAL A 109 7.19 12.44 -14.35
CA VAL A 109 7.22 13.00 -15.70
C VAL A 109 7.48 14.48 -15.63
N GLY A 110 8.37 14.99 -16.47
CA GLY A 110 8.70 16.40 -16.57
C GLY A 110 9.69 16.69 -17.70
N ASP A 111 9.87 17.95 -18.05
CA ASP A 111 10.86 18.41 -19.02
C ASP A 111 12.22 18.57 -18.32
N ILE A 112 12.97 17.46 -18.24
CA ILE A 112 14.23 17.44 -17.48
C ILE A 112 15.45 17.87 -18.29
N ASN A 113 15.29 18.10 -19.60
CA ASN A 113 16.36 18.51 -20.50
C ASN A 113 16.15 19.90 -21.08
N GLY A 114 15.00 20.55 -20.84
CA GLY A 114 14.69 21.90 -21.27
C GLY A 114 14.37 22.05 -22.78
N ASP A 115 14.01 20.95 -23.46
CA ASP A 115 13.68 20.98 -24.88
C ASP A 115 12.19 21.24 -25.15
N GLY A 116 11.40 21.43 -24.10
CA GLY A 116 9.95 21.65 -24.15
C GLY A 116 9.14 20.37 -24.25
N LYS A 117 9.74 19.19 -24.29
CA LYS A 117 9.07 17.90 -24.23
C LYS A 117 9.31 17.25 -22.89
N LYS A 118 8.35 16.45 -22.46
CA LYS A 118 8.45 15.77 -21.18
C LYS A 118 9.08 14.38 -21.31
N GLU A 119 9.97 14.05 -20.40
CA GLU A 119 10.56 12.73 -20.24
C GLU A 119 9.85 11.97 -19.13
N ILE A 120 9.95 10.63 -19.20
CA ILE A 120 9.49 9.71 -18.18
C ILE A 120 10.69 9.24 -17.37
N VAL A 121 10.70 9.55 -16.09
CA VAL A 121 11.73 9.11 -15.15
C VAL A 121 11.22 7.91 -14.36
N ALA A 122 11.97 6.80 -14.39
CA ALA A 122 11.61 5.57 -13.71
C ALA A 122 12.63 5.19 -12.64
N GLY A 123 12.14 4.81 -11.47
CA GLY A 123 12.90 4.21 -10.40
C GLY A 123 12.27 2.89 -9.95
N PHE A 124 13.01 2.10 -9.20
CA PHE A 124 12.59 0.76 -8.85
C PHE A 124 12.41 0.58 -7.34
N GLY A 125 11.46 -0.26 -6.99
CA GLY A 125 11.17 -0.66 -5.63
C GLY A 125 12.26 -1.56 -5.03
N LYS A 126 12.04 -1.95 -3.79
CA LYS A 126 12.93 -2.80 -2.99
C LYS A 126 13.32 -4.10 -3.72
N GLY A 127 14.55 -4.52 -3.55
CA GLY A 127 15.10 -5.76 -4.12
C GLY A 127 15.92 -5.54 -5.39
N THR A 128 16.04 -4.30 -5.87
CA THR A 128 16.84 -3.91 -7.02
C THR A 128 17.90 -2.88 -6.67
N THR A 129 18.81 -2.60 -7.59
CA THR A 129 19.75 -1.48 -7.54
C THR A 129 19.00 -0.14 -7.54
N PRO A 130 19.55 0.93 -6.95
CA PRO A 130 18.92 2.25 -6.91
C PRO A 130 19.15 3.02 -8.21
N GLU A 131 18.87 2.37 -9.34
CA GLU A 131 18.97 2.96 -10.68
C GLU A 131 17.78 3.86 -10.97
N ILE A 132 18.05 4.94 -11.67
CA ILE A 132 17.10 5.83 -12.32
C ILE A 132 17.25 5.64 -13.82
N TRP A 133 16.15 5.43 -14.52
CA TRP A 133 16.10 5.30 -15.97
C TRP A 133 15.25 6.42 -16.54
N ILE A 134 15.74 7.07 -17.60
CA ILE A 134 15.08 8.17 -18.27
C ILE A 134 14.68 7.73 -19.67
N PHE A 135 13.44 8.02 -20.05
CA PHE A 135 12.88 7.66 -21.36
C PHE A 135 12.22 8.89 -22.00
N ASP A 136 12.27 8.96 -23.32
CA ASP A 136 11.36 9.81 -24.06
C ASP A 136 9.93 9.23 -24.05
N ILE A 137 8.98 9.98 -24.57
CA ILE A 137 7.58 9.53 -24.67
C ILE A 137 7.38 8.40 -25.69
N GLU A 138 8.33 8.19 -26.61
CA GLU A 138 8.37 7.07 -27.54
C GLU A 138 8.83 5.77 -26.86
N GLY A 139 9.43 5.86 -25.68
CA GLY A 139 9.93 4.73 -24.90
C GLY A 139 11.37 4.38 -25.18
N ASN A 140 12.12 5.23 -25.87
CA ASN A 140 13.56 5.10 -26.01
C ASN A 140 14.23 5.51 -24.71
N ARG A 141 15.16 4.69 -24.22
CA ARG A 141 15.91 5.01 -23.01
C ARG A 141 17.01 6.03 -23.36
N LEU A 142 16.91 7.22 -22.78
CA LEU A 142 17.83 8.33 -23.00
C LEU A 142 19.05 8.23 -22.09
N ASN A 143 18.84 7.93 -20.80
CA ASN A 143 19.91 7.84 -19.82
C ASN A 143 19.60 6.82 -18.70
N THR A 144 20.65 6.45 -17.94
CA THR A 144 20.55 5.67 -16.72
C THR A 144 21.71 5.99 -15.78
N PHE A 145 21.42 6.09 -14.48
CA PHE A 145 22.42 6.35 -13.45
C PHE A 145 22.01 5.76 -12.09
N PHE A 146 22.95 5.64 -11.16
CA PHE A 146 22.71 5.22 -9.79
C PHE A 146 22.48 6.44 -8.90
N ALA A 147 21.30 6.59 -8.31
CA ALA A 147 21.02 7.66 -7.37
C ALA A 147 21.74 7.46 -6.01
N PHE A 148 21.97 6.22 -5.63
CA PHE A 148 22.67 5.83 -4.40
C PHE A 148 23.67 4.71 -4.72
N GLU A 149 24.42 4.26 -3.71
CA GLU A 149 25.38 3.18 -3.88
C GLU A 149 24.71 1.90 -4.41
N GLU A 150 25.29 1.25 -5.40
CA GLU A 150 24.73 0.08 -6.09
C GLU A 150 24.40 -1.09 -5.14
N ALA A 151 25.13 -1.21 -4.04
CA ALA A 151 24.87 -2.21 -3.00
C ALA A 151 23.55 -2.01 -2.28
N PHE A 152 22.97 -0.80 -2.29
CA PHE A 152 21.72 -0.51 -1.67
C PHE A 152 20.56 -1.18 -2.44
N LYS A 153 19.72 -1.95 -1.74
CA LYS A 153 18.59 -2.71 -2.32
C LYS A 153 17.23 -2.30 -1.74
N GLY A 154 17.16 -1.16 -1.08
CA GLY A 154 15.92 -0.65 -0.47
C GLY A 154 14.94 -0.04 -1.48
N GLY A 155 15.34 0.09 -2.75
CA GLY A 155 14.59 0.81 -3.77
C GLY A 155 14.67 2.33 -3.61
N VAL A 156 14.05 3.06 -4.53
CA VAL A 156 14.03 4.53 -4.53
C VAL A 156 12.61 5.07 -4.66
N TYR A 157 12.36 6.23 -4.11
CA TYR A 157 11.22 7.09 -4.40
C TYR A 157 11.73 8.30 -5.16
N LEU A 158 10.93 8.78 -6.10
CA LEU A 158 11.33 9.90 -6.95
C LEU A 158 10.14 10.75 -7.34
N ASP A 159 10.43 11.99 -7.67
CA ASP A 159 9.57 12.92 -8.36
C ASP A 159 10.40 13.86 -9.24
N VAL A 160 9.73 14.68 -10.05
CA VAL A 160 10.35 15.60 -11.00
C VAL A 160 9.67 16.96 -10.87
N GLY A 161 10.44 18.04 -10.91
CA GLY A 161 9.94 19.40 -10.90
C GLY A 161 11.05 20.44 -10.88
N ASP A 162 10.77 21.63 -11.41
CA ASP A 162 11.70 22.77 -11.44
C ASP A 162 11.88 23.36 -10.03
N VAL A 163 12.85 22.84 -9.27
CA VAL A 163 13.10 23.30 -7.89
C VAL A 163 14.06 24.48 -7.82
N ASN A 164 14.71 24.84 -8.92
CA ASN A 164 15.68 25.93 -8.96
C ASN A 164 15.14 27.20 -9.68
N GLY A 165 14.05 27.07 -10.46
CA GLY A 165 13.38 28.18 -11.16
C GLY A 165 13.97 28.51 -12.52
N ASP A 166 14.71 27.60 -13.14
CA ASP A 166 15.32 27.80 -14.47
C ASP A 166 14.45 27.26 -15.62
N LYS A 167 13.29 26.69 -15.31
CA LYS A 167 12.31 26.06 -16.21
C LYS A 167 12.74 24.72 -16.79
N ILE A 168 13.75 24.11 -16.19
CA ILE A 168 14.15 22.73 -16.45
C ILE A 168 13.87 21.93 -15.19
N ASP A 169 13.16 20.84 -15.31
CA ASP A 169 12.79 20.05 -14.16
C ASP A 169 13.98 19.21 -13.64
N GLU A 170 14.18 19.20 -12.33
CA GLU A 170 15.15 18.32 -11.68
C GLU A 170 14.50 16.98 -11.25
N ILE A 171 15.35 15.95 -11.17
CA ILE A 171 14.98 14.63 -10.66
C ILE A 171 15.29 14.56 -9.17
N ILE A 172 14.26 14.48 -8.34
CA ILE A 172 14.36 14.42 -6.88
C ILE A 172 14.24 12.98 -6.44
N VAL A 173 15.26 12.45 -5.77
CA VAL A 173 15.31 11.03 -5.39
C VAL A 173 15.55 10.87 -3.89
N ALA A 174 14.83 9.95 -3.29
CA ALA A 174 15.03 9.52 -1.91
C ALA A 174 15.14 7.99 -1.82
N PRO A 175 15.93 7.44 -0.88
CA PRO A 175 16.04 6.01 -0.72
C PRO A 175 14.80 5.44 -0.03
N GLY A 176 14.44 4.23 -0.43
CA GLY A 176 13.39 3.44 0.20
C GLY A 176 13.81 2.83 1.55
N GLN A 177 13.10 1.82 1.97
CA GLN A 177 13.29 1.18 3.28
C GLN A 177 14.73 0.65 3.47
N GLY A 178 15.33 0.97 4.61
CA GLY A 178 16.71 0.64 4.95
C GLY A 178 17.70 1.75 4.63
N GLY A 179 17.34 2.70 3.74
CA GLY A 179 18.14 3.89 3.47
C GLY A 179 17.92 5.01 4.49
N GLY A 180 18.88 5.93 4.58
CA GLY A 180 18.75 7.14 5.38
C GLY A 180 17.81 8.16 4.73
N PRO A 181 17.36 9.20 5.44
CA PRO A 181 16.41 10.19 4.92
C PRO A 181 17.12 11.29 4.10
N LEU A 182 17.96 10.88 3.15
CA LEU A 182 18.76 11.76 2.29
C LEU A 182 18.01 12.01 0.98
N ILE A 183 17.61 13.25 0.75
CA ILE A 183 17.12 13.70 -0.55
C ILE A 183 18.31 14.06 -1.41
N LYS A 184 18.31 13.61 -2.66
CA LYS A 184 19.26 14.02 -3.69
C LYS A 184 18.54 14.58 -4.90
N ILE A 185 19.11 15.59 -5.52
CA ILE A 185 18.58 16.29 -6.68
C ILE A 185 19.58 16.09 -7.83
N PHE A 186 19.10 15.69 -8.98
CA PHE A 186 19.89 15.36 -10.15
C PHE A 186 19.39 16.11 -11.39
N ASN A 187 20.31 16.41 -12.31
CA ASN A 187 19.97 16.85 -13.67
C ASN A 187 19.71 15.64 -14.60
N ALA A 188 19.38 15.89 -15.86
CA ALA A 188 19.10 14.86 -16.88
C ALA A 188 20.32 13.96 -17.15
N GLU A 189 21.54 14.45 -16.98
CA GLU A 189 22.79 13.71 -17.15
C GLU A 189 23.06 12.74 -15.99
N GLY A 190 22.30 12.86 -14.89
CA GLY A 190 22.47 12.06 -13.67
C GLY A 190 23.53 12.61 -12.73
N GLU A 191 23.92 13.84 -12.90
CA GLU A 191 24.82 14.53 -11.97
C GLU A 191 24.07 14.98 -10.74
N ASN A 192 24.58 14.65 -9.55
CA ASN A 192 24.00 15.11 -8.29
C ASN A 192 24.30 16.57 -8.07
N ILE A 193 23.29 17.44 -8.26
CA ILE A 193 23.41 18.88 -8.13
C ILE A 193 23.43 19.30 -6.66
N PHE A 194 22.56 18.68 -5.85
CA PHE A 194 22.41 18.99 -4.43
C PHE A 194 21.87 17.79 -3.63
N GLY A 195 22.01 17.87 -2.31
CA GLY A 195 21.41 16.86 -1.42
C GLY A 195 21.38 17.32 0.03
N PHE A 196 20.33 16.93 0.76
CA PHE A 196 20.13 17.28 2.16
C PHE A 196 19.40 16.20 2.95
N TRP A 197 19.52 16.26 4.27
CA TRP A 197 18.86 15.32 5.17
C TRP A 197 17.48 15.88 5.59
N ALA A 198 16.42 15.27 5.07
CA ALA A 198 15.04 15.70 5.40
C ALA A 198 14.65 15.38 6.86
N TYR A 199 15.23 14.34 7.45
CA TYR A 199 14.96 13.89 8.82
C TYR A 199 16.26 13.49 9.52
N PRO A 200 16.24 13.19 10.83
CA PRO A 200 17.42 12.68 11.55
C PRO A 200 18.05 11.47 10.86
N LYS A 201 19.38 11.46 10.78
CA LYS A 201 20.16 10.47 10.00
C LYS A 201 19.95 9.01 10.42
N GLU A 202 19.44 8.79 11.63
CA GLU A 202 19.14 7.46 12.21
C GLU A 202 17.89 6.81 11.62
N ILE A 203 17.01 7.59 11.00
CA ILE A 203 15.79 7.09 10.34
C ILE A 203 16.18 6.15 9.19
N ARG A 204 15.51 5.00 9.13
CA ARG A 204 15.75 3.95 8.11
C ARG A 204 14.44 3.46 7.48
N THR A 205 13.35 4.17 7.68
CA THR A 205 12.03 3.76 7.17
C THR A 205 11.86 4.07 5.69
N GLY A 206 12.71 4.91 5.11
CA GLY A 206 12.56 5.48 3.77
C GLY A 206 11.81 6.82 3.81
N VAL A 207 11.92 7.57 2.74
CA VAL A 207 11.29 8.88 2.54
C VAL A 207 10.67 8.95 1.16
N ILE A 208 9.52 9.60 1.05
CA ILE A 208 8.89 9.93 -0.22
C ILE A 208 9.05 11.43 -0.44
N PRO A 209 9.76 11.85 -1.48
CA PRO A 209 9.80 13.23 -1.93
C PRO A 209 8.70 13.48 -2.95
N VAL A 210 8.20 14.70 -3.01
CA VAL A 210 7.31 15.19 -4.05
C VAL A 210 7.64 16.65 -4.32
N ALA A 211 7.70 17.05 -5.59
CA ALA A 211 7.88 18.42 -6.02
C ALA A 211 6.52 19.11 -6.20
N ILE A 212 6.35 20.28 -5.62
CA ILE A 212 5.13 21.08 -5.70
C ILE A 212 5.48 22.56 -5.62
N ASP A 213 4.96 23.36 -6.55
CA ASP A 213 4.94 24.82 -6.40
C ASP A 213 3.81 25.20 -5.44
N ILE A 214 4.12 25.38 -4.16
CA ILE A 214 3.13 25.68 -3.10
C ILE A 214 2.80 27.16 -2.95
N ASN A 215 3.54 28.03 -3.61
CA ASN A 215 3.41 29.48 -3.46
C ASN A 215 3.14 30.19 -4.80
N ASN A 216 3.07 29.44 -5.92
CA ASN A 216 2.88 29.92 -7.30
C ASN A 216 3.98 30.88 -7.77
N ASP A 217 5.22 30.67 -7.34
CA ASP A 217 6.36 31.44 -7.82
C ASP A 217 7.12 30.79 -8.99
N ASN A 218 6.60 29.65 -9.50
CA ASN A 218 7.18 28.79 -10.52
C ASN A 218 8.49 28.11 -10.10
N ARG A 219 8.70 27.96 -8.79
CA ARG A 219 9.76 27.13 -8.21
C ARG A 219 9.12 26.10 -7.30
N PHE A 220 9.46 24.84 -7.49
CA PHE A 220 8.84 23.76 -6.75
C PHE A 220 9.53 23.52 -5.41
N GLU A 221 8.78 23.53 -4.34
CA GLU A 221 9.24 23.05 -3.05
C GLU A 221 9.26 21.53 -3.01
N ILE A 222 10.11 20.98 -2.13
CA ILE A 222 10.24 19.55 -1.90
C ILE A 222 9.45 19.17 -0.64
N VAL A 223 8.28 18.58 -0.85
CA VAL A 223 7.46 18.04 0.23
C VAL A 223 7.90 16.61 0.53
N THR A 224 8.12 16.30 1.80
CA THR A 224 8.60 14.97 2.20
C THR A 224 7.77 14.35 3.29
N THR A 225 7.65 13.02 3.26
CA THR A 225 7.12 12.21 4.35
C THR A 225 7.95 10.97 4.58
N LYS A 226 7.90 10.45 5.80
CA LYS A 226 8.54 9.18 6.16
C LYS A 226 7.59 8.02 5.95
N LEU A 227 8.13 6.85 5.65
CA LEU A 227 7.37 5.59 5.55
C LEU A 227 7.12 5.00 6.95
N GLU A 228 6.48 5.77 7.84
CA GLU A 228 6.14 5.34 9.20
C GLU A 228 4.85 5.99 9.70
N LYS A 229 4.24 5.40 10.73
CA LYS A 229 3.04 5.96 11.36
C LYS A 229 3.32 7.33 11.97
N ASN A 230 2.30 8.21 11.95
CA ASN A 230 2.39 9.59 12.46
C ASN A 230 3.49 10.40 11.76
N SER A 231 3.57 10.27 10.44
CA SER A 231 4.58 10.97 9.67
C SER A 231 4.42 12.48 9.77
N LEU A 232 5.53 13.13 10.08
CA LEU A 232 5.66 14.57 9.98
C LEU A 232 5.86 14.92 8.51
N VAL A 233 4.96 15.71 7.94
CA VAL A 233 5.14 16.32 6.62
C VAL A 233 6.12 17.47 6.79
N LYS A 234 7.11 17.56 5.93
CA LYS A 234 8.08 18.65 5.89
C LYS A 234 8.18 19.20 4.48
N ILE A 235 8.31 20.50 4.37
CA ILE A 235 8.41 21.23 3.12
C ILE A 235 9.73 21.97 3.12
N PHE A 236 10.50 21.80 2.07
CA PHE A 236 11.84 22.37 1.93
C PHE A 236 11.97 23.13 0.62
N GLU A 237 12.77 24.18 0.65
CA GLU A 237 13.35 24.78 -0.54
C GLU A 237 14.38 23.85 -1.19
N SER A 238 14.74 24.09 -2.44
CA SER A 238 15.76 23.34 -3.17
C SER A 238 17.13 23.30 -2.47
N ASN A 239 17.44 24.31 -1.69
CA ASN A 239 18.68 24.40 -0.90
C ASN A 239 18.62 23.62 0.43
N GLY A 240 17.53 22.87 0.68
CA GLY A 240 17.33 22.08 1.89
C GLY A 240 16.87 22.88 3.11
N SER A 241 16.56 24.17 2.98
CA SER A 241 15.99 25.00 4.04
C SER A 241 14.56 24.57 4.33
N LEU A 242 14.26 24.28 5.60
CA LEU A 242 12.92 23.87 6.03
C LEU A 242 12.00 25.10 6.08
N THR A 243 10.95 25.13 5.27
CA THR A 243 9.95 26.18 5.24
C THR A 243 8.77 25.88 6.17
N TYR A 244 8.23 24.68 6.09
CA TYR A 244 7.10 24.26 6.92
C TYR A 244 7.28 22.83 7.43
N ALA A 245 6.66 22.55 8.58
CA ALA A 245 6.54 21.20 9.11
C ALA A 245 5.24 21.06 9.90
N PHE A 246 4.45 20.03 9.62
CA PHE A 246 3.20 19.78 10.34
C PHE A 246 2.92 18.28 10.49
N LYS A 247 2.13 17.95 11.50
CA LYS A 247 1.61 16.60 11.69
C LYS A 247 0.21 16.51 11.10
N THR A 248 -0.04 15.46 10.37
CA THR A 248 -1.39 15.17 9.89
C THR A 248 -2.25 14.64 11.04
N ALA A 249 -3.56 14.95 11.01
CA ALA A 249 -4.50 14.49 12.04
C ALA A 249 -4.71 12.95 12.03
N ASN A 250 -4.43 12.30 10.92
CA ASN A 250 -4.55 10.87 10.74
C ASN A 250 -3.19 10.19 10.66
N VAL A 251 -3.16 8.93 11.08
CA VAL A 251 -1.99 8.07 10.96
C VAL A 251 -1.88 7.66 9.49
N PHE A 252 -1.03 8.34 8.72
CA PHE A 252 -0.70 7.92 7.36
C PHE A 252 0.54 7.03 7.40
N PRO A 253 0.41 5.71 7.23
CA PRO A 253 1.54 4.87 6.93
C PRO A 253 1.60 4.65 5.41
N ASN A 254 2.64 5.15 4.77
CA ASN A 254 3.09 4.84 3.41
C ASN A 254 2.28 5.41 2.24
N THR A 255 2.86 6.33 1.59
CA THR A 255 2.64 6.95 0.29
C THR A 255 1.77 8.20 0.28
N LEU A 256 2.48 9.30 0.31
CA LEU A 256 2.01 10.53 -0.29
C LEU A 256 2.33 10.44 -1.77
N LYS A 257 1.37 10.58 -2.61
CA LYS A 257 1.55 11.27 -3.86
C LYS A 257 0.73 12.53 -3.75
N ILE A 258 1.41 13.59 -4.02
CA ILE A 258 0.87 14.90 -4.13
C ILE A 258 1.07 15.23 -5.59
N SER A 259 0.10 15.81 -6.18
CA SER A 259 0.27 16.44 -7.45
C SER A 259 -0.10 17.89 -7.26
N SER A 260 0.72 18.77 -7.74
CA SER A 260 0.35 20.15 -7.96
C SER A 260 0.21 20.37 -9.46
N GLN A 261 -1.00 20.57 -9.91
CA GLN A 261 -1.21 21.60 -10.90
C GLN A 261 -2.03 22.67 -10.21
N SER A 262 -1.60 23.89 -10.29
CA SER A 262 -2.41 25.05 -9.92
C SER A 262 -3.60 25.10 -10.87
N SER A 263 -4.66 24.39 -10.50
CA SER A 263 -5.96 24.67 -11.05
C SER A 263 -6.56 25.82 -10.27
N VAL A 264 -7.05 26.78 -10.97
CA VAL A 264 -7.83 27.90 -10.44
C VAL A 264 -8.93 27.30 -9.57
N GLY A 265 -8.80 27.44 -8.23
CA GLY A 265 -9.80 26.96 -7.27
C GLY A 265 -9.30 26.08 -6.12
N LEU A 266 -8.18 25.37 -6.26
CA LEU A 266 -7.52 24.69 -5.14
C LEU A 266 -6.32 25.54 -4.70
N GLU A 267 -6.50 26.42 -3.71
CA GLU A 267 -5.41 27.16 -3.10
C GLU A 267 -4.29 26.20 -2.67
N ASN A 268 -3.31 25.94 -3.53
CA ASN A 268 -2.04 25.24 -3.23
C ASN A 268 -2.14 24.16 -2.13
N GLU A 269 -3.15 23.31 -2.25
CA GLU A 269 -3.41 22.27 -1.26
C GLU A 269 -2.54 21.04 -1.52
N ILE A 270 -1.95 20.52 -0.46
CA ILE A 270 -1.19 19.28 -0.47
C ILE A 270 -2.19 18.12 -0.34
N VAL A 271 -2.43 17.38 -1.40
CA VAL A 271 -3.32 16.22 -1.41
C VAL A 271 -2.60 14.98 -0.88
N LEU A 272 -3.12 14.36 0.14
CA LEU A 272 -2.57 13.20 0.81
C LEU A 272 -3.53 12.00 0.69
N ALA A 273 -2.97 10.84 0.44
CA ALA A 273 -3.72 9.59 0.46
C ALA A 273 -3.20 8.62 1.50
N ASP A 274 -4.13 7.93 2.16
CA ASP A 274 -3.80 6.95 3.18
C ASP A 274 -3.13 5.70 2.58
N ALA A 275 -2.16 5.21 3.31
CA ALA A 275 -1.53 3.93 3.06
C ALA A 275 -2.31 2.75 3.66
N PRO A 276 -1.87 1.52 3.38
CA PRO A 276 -2.47 0.32 3.94
C PRO A 276 -2.46 0.30 5.47
N GLY A 277 -3.55 -0.16 6.07
CA GLY A 277 -3.69 -0.35 7.52
C GLY A 277 -4.60 0.65 8.22
N THR A 278 -5.06 1.67 7.53
CA THR A 278 -6.10 2.63 7.98
C THR A 278 -7.23 2.69 6.96
N SER A 279 -8.36 3.31 7.29
CA SER A 279 -9.40 3.60 6.29
C SER A 279 -8.80 4.44 5.18
N ALA A 280 -8.80 3.95 3.95
CA ALA A 280 -8.15 4.61 2.82
C ALA A 280 -8.90 5.90 2.45
N GLN A 281 -8.37 7.01 2.89
CA GLN A 281 -8.93 8.35 2.76
C GLN A 281 -8.03 9.21 1.88
N VAL A 282 -8.63 10.10 1.12
CA VAL A 282 -7.95 11.23 0.46
C VAL A 282 -8.29 12.48 1.24
N VAL A 283 -7.27 13.26 1.60
CA VAL A 283 -7.40 14.53 2.32
C VAL A 283 -6.41 15.54 1.77
N SER A 284 -6.69 16.82 1.99
CA SER A 284 -5.73 17.88 1.69
C SER A 284 -5.37 18.71 2.91
N TYR A 285 -4.24 19.36 2.81
CA TYR A 285 -3.73 20.32 3.79
C TYR A 285 -3.13 21.53 3.08
N LEU A 286 -3.32 22.69 3.66
CA LEU A 286 -2.53 23.87 3.30
C LEU A 286 -1.06 23.68 3.74
N PRO A 287 -0.09 24.38 3.14
CA PRO A 287 1.32 24.30 3.54
C PRO A 287 1.57 24.56 5.02
N THR A 288 0.70 25.38 5.63
CA THR A 288 0.72 25.67 7.08
C THR A 288 0.29 24.51 7.97
N GLY A 289 -0.21 23.40 7.38
CA GLY A 289 -0.75 22.24 8.09
C GLY A 289 -2.21 22.36 8.51
N LYS A 290 -2.90 23.43 8.12
CA LYS A 290 -4.36 23.50 8.30
C LYS A 290 -5.05 22.55 7.34
N PRO A 291 -6.14 21.87 7.74
CA PRO A 291 -6.93 21.04 6.84
C PRO A 291 -7.39 21.85 5.62
N GLY A 292 -7.25 21.28 4.45
CA GLY A 292 -7.80 21.79 3.19
C GLY A 292 -9.24 21.36 2.95
N ASN A 293 -9.69 21.51 1.72
CA ASN A 293 -11.09 21.29 1.34
C ASN A 293 -11.39 19.85 0.93
N ILE A 294 -10.36 19.06 0.58
CA ILE A 294 -10.53 17.70 0.09
C ILE A 294 -10.58 16.71 1.26
N LYS A 295 -11.67 15.94 1.34
CA LYS A 295 -11.78 14.85 2.30
C LYS A 295 -12.85 13.85 1.88
N PHE A 296 -12.43 12.68 1.39
CA PHE A 296 -13.37 11.63 1.02
C PHE A 296 -12.75 10.22 1.10
N TYR A 297 -13.59 9.19 0.97
CA TYR A 297 -13.22 7.78 0.98
C TYR A 297 -13.64 7.13 -0.34
N PRO A 298 -12.76 7.00 -1.33
CA PRO A 298 -13.12 6.55 -2.68
C PRO A 298 -13.73 5.16 -2.74
N TYR A 299 -13.34 4.29 -1.79
CA TYR A 299 -13.82 2.90 -1.70
C TYR A 299 -14.58 2.63 -0.39
N GLY A 300 -15.02 3.69 0.30
CA GLY A 300 -15.69 3.59 1.60
C GLY A 300 -14.75 3.39 2.78
N LYS A 301 -15.24 3.68 3.99
CA LYS A 301 -14.44 3.70 5.23
C LYS A 301 -13.88 2.33 5.65
N ASN A 302 -14.42 1.24 5.10
CA ASN A 302 -13.95 -0.12 5.40
C ASN A 302 -12.81 -0.59 4.48
N TYR A 303 -12.48 0.16 3.45
CA TYR A 303 -11.34 -0.14 2.59
C TYR A 303 -10.05 0.31 3.29
N THR A 304 -9.10 -0.60 3.48
CA THR A 304 -7.88 -0.36 4.27
C THR A 304 -6.60 -0.73 3.52
N GLN A 305 -6.68 -0.93 2.20
CA GLN A 305 -5.53 -1.39 1.41
C GLN A 305 -4.62 -0.25 0.92
N GLY A 306 -4.95 1.00 1.24
CA GLY A 306 -4.19 2.17 0.82
C GLY A 306 -4.46 2.62 -0.60
N LEU A 307 -3.95 3.80 -0.93
CA LEU A 307 -4.19 4.49 -2.20
C LEU A 307 -2.87 5.02 -2.77
N SER A 308 -2.77 5.05 -4.10
CA SER A 308 -1.83 5.88 -4.86
C SER A 308 -2.64 6.95 -5.55
N VAL A 309 -2.19 8.20 -5.54
CA VAL A 309 -2.89 9.33 -6.13
C VAL A 309 -2.00 10.10 -7.08
N ALA A 310 -2.62 10.71 -8.07
CA ALA A 310 -2.08 11.78 -8.91
C ALA A 310 -3.20 12.79 -9.14
N THR A 311 -2.88 14.01 -9.56
CA THR A 311 -3.88 14.95 -10.08
C THR A 311 -3.60 15.21 -11.55
N ALA A 312 -4.64 15.47 -12.33
CA ALA A 312 -4.54 15.70 -13.77
C ALA A 312 -5.71 16.55 -14.23
N ASN A 313 -5.49 17.45 -15.16
CA ASN A 313 -6.57 18.00 -15.95
C ASN A 313 -6.93 16.97 -17.03
N ILE A 314 -8.11 16.37 -16.96
CA ILE A 314 -8.52 15.27 -17.85
C ILE A 314 -9.58 15.70 -18.91
N ASP A 315 -10.10 16.89 -18.84
CA ASP A 315 -11.19 17.38 -19.68
C ASP A 315 -11.03 18.83 -20.16
N ASN A 316 -9.84 19.40 -19.90
CA ASN A 316 -9.46 20.74 -20.34
C ASN A 316 -10.33 21.85 -19.75
N ASP A 317 -10.83 21.65 -18.52
CA ASP A 317 -11.41 22.71 -17.70
C ASP A 317 -10.37 23.30 -16.72
N ASP A 318 -10.81 24.27 -15.89
CA ASP A 318 -9.91 24.95 -14.94
C ASP A 318 -9.62 24.13 -13.68
N ASP A 319 -10.27 22.97 -13.49
CA ASP A 319 -10.13 22.14 -12.29
C ASP A 319 -9.30 20.88 -12.58
N ALA A 320 -8.45 20.48 -11.66
CA ALA A 320 -7.73 19.21 -11.77
C ALA A 320 -8.46 18.10 -11.00
N GLU A 321 -8.63 16.95 -11.66
CA GLU A 321 -9.19 15.75 -11.05
C GLU A 321 -8.15 14.99 -10.25
N ILE A 322 -8.66 14.15 -9.36
CA ILE A 322 -7.86 13.27 -8.51
C ILE A 322 -7.94 11.85 -9.08
N ILE A 323 -6.84 11.36 -9.61
CA ILE A 323 -6.70 9.98 -10.06
C ILE A 323 -6.32 9.13 -8.86
N ILE A 324 -7.12 8.10 -8.57
CA ILE A 324 -6.90 7.20 -7.44
C ILE A 324 -6.72 5.78 -7.95
N VAL A 325 -5.60 5.19 -7.56
CA VAL A 325 -5.30 3.78 -7.81
C VAL A 325 -5.31 3.05 -6.46
N PRO A 326 -6.17 2.03 -6.29
CA PRO A 326 -6.15 1.24 -5.06
C PRO A 326 -4.82 0.51 -4.94
N VAL A 327 -4.21 0.56 -3.77
CA VAL A 327 -3.06 -0.27 -3.43
C VAL A 327 -3.60 -1.56 -2.82
N GLY A 328 -3.22 -2.70 -3.35
CA GLY A 328 -3.65 -4.00 -2.83
C GLY A 328 -2.86 -4.41 -1.59
N SER A 329 -3.38 -5.34 -0.82
CA SER A 329 -2.68 -5.93 0.33
C SER A 329 -1.32 -6.56 -0.01
N GLU A 330 -1.07 -6.80 -1.29
CA GLU A 330 0.18 -7.40 -1.79
C GLU A 330 1.27 -6.38 -2.13
N GLN A 331 1.03 -5.06 -1.94
CA GLN A 331 1.88 -4.02 -2.49
C GLN A 331 2.44 -2.98 -1.51
N MET A 332 2.59 -3.31 -0.28
CA MET A 332 3.80 -2.85 0.38
C MET A 332 4.94 -3.57 -0.34
N ASP A 333 5.97 -2.87 -0.80
CA ASP A 333 7.19 -3.36 -1.45
C ASP A 333 7.72 -4.71 -0.91
N ASP A 334 6.91 -5.72 -1.05
CA ASP A 334 7.08 -7.05 -0.53
C ASP A 334 7.36 -8.02 -1.67
N ASN A 335 8.42 -7.75 -2.36
CA ASN A 335 9.19 -8.88 -2.80
C ASN A 335 9.79 -9.46 -1.51
N PRO A 336 9.29 -10.62 -0.98
CA PRO A 336 9.98 -11.34 0.06
C PRO A 336 11.30 -11.73 -0.59
N GLY A 337 12.32 -10.91 -0.45
CA GLY A 337 13.66 -11.12 -1.00
C GLY A 337 14.07 -12.57 -0.81
N THR A 338 15.15 -13.02 -1.38
CA THR A 338 15.71 -14.35 -1.14
C THR A 338 15.53 -14.72 0.35
N GLY A 339 14.64 -15.68 0.67
CA GLY A 339 14.38 -16.11 2.05
C GLY A 339 12.92 -16.51 2.33
N LYS A 340 12.66 -16.75 3.60
CA LYS A 340 11.35 -17.19 4.10
C LYS A 340 10.59 -16.02 4.72
N LEU A 341 9.29 -15.91 4.38
CA LEU A 341 8.38 -14.91 4.93
C LEU A 341 7.05 -15.54 5.34
N ILE A 342 6.59 -15.20 6.54
CA ILE A 342 5.25 -15.48 7.04
C ILE A 342 4.44 -14.18 6.96
N VAL A 343 3.32 -14.20 6.27
CA VAL A 343 2.35 -13.09 6.24
C VAL A 343 1.07 -13.54 6.93
N VAL A 344 0.65 -12.83 7.95
CA VAL A 344 -0.59 -13.09 8.68
C VAL A 344 -1.57 -11.96 8.39
N ASP A 345 -2.67 -12.29 7.74
CA ASP A 345 -3.77 -11.39 7.47
C ASP A 345 -4.85 -11.58 8.54
N ILE A 346 -4.99 -10.56 9.40
CA ILE A 346 -5.95 -10.61 10.51
C ILE A 346 -7.39 -10.48 9.99
N SER A 347 -7.61 -9.72 8.93
CA SER A 347 -8.96 -9.53 8.36
C SER A 347 -9.48 -10.81 7.72
N GLU A 348 -8.63 -11.54 7.01
CA GLU A 348 -8.97 -12.82 6.37
C GLU A 348 -8.83 -14.03 7.30
N GLN A 349 -8.17 -13.86 8.47
CA GLN A 349 -7.79 -14.95 9.37
C GLN A 349 -6.99 -16.04 8.64
N LYS A 350 -6.03 -15.60 7.81
CA LYS A 350 -5.14 -16.45 7.02
C LYS A 350 -3.68 -16.13 7.31
N MET A 351 -2.87 -17.18 7.20
CA MET A 351 -1.41 -17.08 7.19
C MET A 351 -0.92 -17.61 5.85
N LYS A 352 -0.15 -16.81 5.13
CA LYS A 352 0.52 -17.18 3.88
C LYS A 352 2.00 -17.36 4.18
N ILE A 353 2.62 -18.43 3.70
CA ILE A 353 4.07 -18.63 3.81
C ILE A 353 4.70 -18.59 2.42
N TYR A 354 5.82 -17.87 2.33
CA TYR A 354 6.54 -17.63 1.08
C TYR A 354 8.00 -18.03 1.22
N GLU A 355 8.57 -18.60 0.18
CA GLU A 355 10.00 -18.88 0.07
C GLU A 355 10.53 -18.35 -1.25
N ASN A 356 11.56 -17.49 -1.21
CA ASN A 356 12.15 -16.83 -2.37
C ASN A 356 11.10 -16.15 -3.28
N GLY A 357 10.14 -15.45 -2.68
CA GLY A 357 9.08 -14.75 -3.40
C GLY A 357 7.91 -15.59 -3.86
N LYS A 358 8.00 -16.92 -3.76
CA LYS A 358 6.95 -17.83 -4.19
C LYS A 358 6.03 -18.19 -3.01
N LEU A 359 4.71 -18.04 -3.19
CA LEU A 359 3.72 -18.56 -2.23
C LEU A 359 3.83 -20.09 -2.15
N ILE A 360 4.14 -20.60 -0.95
CA ILE A 360 4.24 -22.03 -0.68
C ILE A 360 2.91 -22.59 -0.22
N LYS A 361 2.25 -21.90 0.75
CA LYS A 361 0.98 -22.40 1.30
C LYS A 361 0.19 -21.31 2.00
N VAL A 362 -1.11 -21.52 2.11
CA VAL A 362 -2.05 -20.71 2.88
C VAL A 362 -2.65 -21.55 3.99
N HIS A 363 -2.63 -21.05 5.22
CA HIS A 363 -3.18 -21.69 6.40
C HIS A 363 -4.31 -20.85 6.98
N ARG A 364 -5.30 -21.49 7.57
CA ARG A 364 -6.33 -20.82 8.35
C ARG A 364 -5.84 -20.61 9.77
N VAL A 365 -5.95 -19.39 10.29
CA VAL A 365 -5.44 -19.04 11.63
C VAL A 365 -6.56 -18.50 12.53
N SER A 366 -6.25 -18.38 13.82
CA SER A 366 -7.02 -17.59 14.77
C SER A 366 -6.10 -16.56 15.40
N THR A 367 -6.49 -15.28 15.33
CA THR A 367 -5.70 -14.15 15.84
C THR A 367 -6.35 -13.50 17.06
N GLY A 368 -5.74 -12.46 17.59
CA GLY A 368 -6.20 -11.75 18.77
C GLY A 368 -7.60 -11.15 18.63
N LYS A 369 -8.41 -11.30 19.67
CA LYS A 369 -9.71 -10.61 19.79
C LYS A 369 -9.54 -9.09 19.81
N TRP A 370 -10.59 -8.35 19.55
CA TRP A 370 -10.56 -6.88 19.46
C TRP A 370 -9.99 -6.20 20.72
N SER A 371 -10.27 -6.74 21.91
CA SER A 371 -9.75 -6.22 23.20
C SER A 371 -8.30 -6.62 23.48
N MET A 372 -7.74 -7.57 22.76
CA MET A 372 -6.35 -8.06 22.86
C MET A 372 -5.83 -8.40 21.46
N PRO A 373 -5.59 -7.40 20.62
CA PRO A 373 -5.26 -7.64 19.21
C PRO A 373 -3.86 -8.24 19.06
N THR A 374 -3.67 -9.00 18.00
CA THR A 374 -2.34 -9.38 17.53
C THR A 374 -1.63 -8.10 17.08
N PRO A 375 -0.38 -7.84 17.51
CA PRO A 375 0.35 -6.65 17.10
C PRO A 375 0.59 -6.65 15.60
N LEU A 376 0.26 -5.52 14.95
CA LEU A 376 0.52 -5.29 13.53
C LEU A 376 1.97 -4.87 13.32
N GLY A 377 2.56 -5.20 12.17
CA GLY A 377 3.88 -4.76 11.77
C GLY A 377 4.78 -5.87 11.23
N ASN A 378 6.06 -5.52 11.07
CA ASN A 378 7.10 -6.42 10.59
C ASN A 378 7.95 -6.91 11.78
N PHE A 379 8.09 -8.21 11.86
CA PHE A 379 8.79 -8.92 12.92
C PHE A 379 9.70 -9.98 12.30
N THR A 380 10.41 -10.71 13.18
CA THR A 380 11.13 -11.93 12.80
C THR A 380 10.89 -12.99 13.87
N VAL A 381 10.96 -14.25 13.50
CA VAL A 381 10.96 -15.36 14.47
C VAL A 381 12.17 -15.19 15.39
N LYS A 382 11.92 -14.97 16.68
CA LYS A 382 12.95 -14.68 17.69
C LYS A 382 13.49 -15.93 18.36
N ASN A 383 12.60 -16.88 18.64
CA ASN A 383 12.96 -18.18 19.20
C ASN A 383 11.94 -19.25 18.76
N LYS A 384 12.31 -20.51 18.99
CA LYS A 384 11.45 -21.66 18.72
C LYS A 384 11.52 -22.63 19.90
N MET A 385 10.37 -23.17 20.29
CA MET A 385 10.25 -24.19 21.31
C MET A 385 9.23 -25.26 20.87
N ASN A 386 9.56 -26.53 21.05
CA ASN A 386 8.63 -27.62 20.71
C ASN A 386 7.30 -27.49 21.48
N THR A 387 7.38 -27.12 22.75
CA THR A 387 6.21 -26.87 23.60
C THR A 387 6.51 -25.71 24.55
N ALA A 388 5.65 -24.69 24.54
CA ALA A 388 5.65 -23.60 25.51
C ALA A 388 4.53 -23.81 26.55
N TYR A 389 4.75 -23.37 27.78
CA TYR A 389 3.74 -23.39 28.84
C TYR A 389 3.45 -21.99 29.34
N SER A 390 2.19 -21.58 29.27
CA SER A 390 1.73 -20.34 29.84
C SER A 390 1.31 -20.50 31.29
N ARG A 391 2.09 -19.94 32.23
CA ARG A 391 1.76 -19.94 33.65
C ARG A 391 0.48 -19.16 33.96
N LYS A 392 0.25 -18.05 33.22
CA LYS A 392 -0.91 -17.17 33.36
C LYS A 392 -2.22 -17.89 33.03
N TYR A 393 -2.22 -18.67 31.93
CA TYR A 393 -3.43 -19.35 31.43
C TYR A 393 -3.43 -20.86 31.73
N ARG A 394 -2.35 -21.38 32.33
CA ARG A 394 -2.16 -22.81 32.71
C ARG A 394 -2.44 -23.77 31.54
N LEU A 395 -1.88 -23.45 30.36
CA LEU A 395 -2.06 -24.23 29.14
C LEU A 395 -0.74 -24.43 28.41
N TYR A 396 -0.73 -25.42 27.53
CA TYR A 396 0.41 -25.78 26.68
C TYR A 396 0.15 -25.31 25.25
N MET A 397 1.23 -24.94 24.55
CA MET A 397 1.24 -24.48 23.15
C MET A 397 2.40 -25.16 22.43
N ASP A 398 2.09 -26.11 21.56
CA ASP A 398 3.13 -26.78 20.78
C ASP A 398 3.54 -25.94 19.57
N ASN A 399 4.76 -26.20 19.09
CA ASN A 399 5.35 -25.53 17.92
C ASN A 399 5.42 -24.01 18.09
N TRP A 400 5.79 -23.55 19.26
CA TRP A 400 5.89 -22.14 19.59
C TRP A 400 7.01 -21.44 18.82
N MET A 401 6.67 -20.33 18.20
CA MET A 401 7.61 -19.40 17.56
C MET A 401 7.28 -17.97 18.01
N ALA A 402 8.07 -17.40 18.91
CA ALA A 402 7.91 -16.01 19.31
C ALA A 402 8.30 -15.09 18.15
N PHE A 403 7.52 -14.05 17.88
CA PHE A 403 7.85 -13.07 16.85
C PHE A 403 8.04 -11.63 17.39
N THR A 404 7.64 -11.36 18.64
CA THR A 404 7.95 -10.08 19.31
C THR A 404 9.23 -10.16 20.13
N ALA A 405 9.91 -9.02 20.34
CA ALA A 405 11.20 -8.99 21.03
C ALA A 405 11.12 -9.43 22.50
N ASP A 406 10.00 -9.14 23.17
CA ASP A 406 9.71 -9.53 24.56
C ASP A 406 9.24 -10.99 24.68
N GLY A 407 9.03 -11.69 23.56
CA GLY A 407 8.50 -13.04 23.52
C GLY A 407 7.04 -13.18 23.98
N ALA A 408 6.31 -12.07 24.09
CA ALA A 408 4.92 -12.09 24.57
C ALA A 408 3.94 -12.65 23.55
N TYR A 409 4.24 -12.54 22.26
CA TYR A 409 3.38 -13.02 21.16
C TYR A 409 4.10 -14.04 20.29
N GLY A 410 3.39 -15.12 19.97
CA GLY A 410 3.93 -16.23 19.19
C GLY A 410 2.93 -16.79 18.18
N ILE A 411 3.48 -17.57 17.25
CA ILE A 411 2.76 -18.47 16.35
C ILE A 411 2.86 -19.85 16.97
N HIS A 412 1.76 -20.56 17.14
CA HIS A 412 1.73 -21.88 17.78
C HIS A 412 0.49 -22.71 17.43
N SER A 413 0.43 -23.96 17.86
CA SER A 413 -0.76 -24.81 17.74
C SER A 413 -1.95 -24.24 18.54
N LEU A 414 -3.16 -24.75 18.30
CA LEU A 414 -4.23 -24.56 19.27
C LEU A 414 -3.74 -24.91 20.66
N PRO A 415 -4.02 -24.09 21.70
CA PRO A 415 -3.62 -24.39 23.06
C PRO A 415 -4.36 -25.59 23.63
N TYR A 416 -3.74 -26.30 24.58
CA TYR A 416 -4.32 -27.49 25.17
C TYR A 416 -4.00 -27.65 26.65
N TRP A 417 -4.77 -28.48 27.31
CA TRP A 417 -4.57 -28.94 28.68
C TRP A 417 -4.31 -30.44 28.71
N LYS A 418 -3.41 -30.84 29.61
CA LYS A 418 -3.18 -32.25 29.94
C LYS A 418 -4.21 -32.68 30.99
N LEU A 419 -4.95 -33.71 30.69
CA LEU A 419 -5.96 -34.29 31.59
C LEU A 419 -5.32 -35.26 32.58
N LYS A 420 -5.96 -35.50 33.74
CA LYS A 420 -5.47 -36.43 34.78
C LYS A 420 -5.32 -37.87 34.26
N ASN A 421 -6.07 -38.25 33.26
CA ASN A 421 -6.01 -39.60 32.62
C ASN A 421 -4.93 -39.68 31.54
N GLY A 422 -4.05 -38.70 31.38
CA GLY A 422 -3.01 -38.64 30.35
C GLY A 422 -3.49 -38.16 28.99
N GLY A 423 -4.78 -37.88 28.80
CA GLY A 423 -5.32 -37.33 27.58
C GLY A 423 -5.01 -35.87 27.38
N ILE A 424 -5.28 -35.34 26.18
CA ILE A 424 -5.11 -33.95 25.81
C ILE A 424 -6.46 -33.37 25.39
N TYR A 425 -6.79 -32.18 25.92
CA TYR A 425 -7.96 -31.42 25.51
C TYR A 425 -7.49 -30.11 24.84
N TYR A 426 -7.79 -29.97 23.53
CA TYR A 426 -7.48 -28.78 22.76
C TYR A 426 -8.57 -27.73 22.90
N GLU A 427 -8.18 -26.46 23.00
CA GLU A 427 -9.09 -25.33 22.93
C GLU A 427 -9.61 -25.20 21.48
N GLY A 428 -10.88 -25.34 21.31
CA GLY A 428 -11.71 -24.92 20.19
C GLY A 428 -11.12 -25.01 18.77
N VAL A 429 -11.20 -26.18 18.11
CA VAL A 429 -10.87 -26.30 16.68
C VAL A 429 -11.72 -25.33 15.84
N GLN A 430 -12.94 -25.05 16.26
CA GLN A 430 -13.87 -24.08 15.64
C GLN A 430 -13.40 -22.63 15.76
N HIS A 431 -12.37 -22.34 16.55
CA HIS A 431 -11.79 -20.99 16.67
C HIS A 431 -10.92 -20.59 15.47
N LEU A 432 -10.49 -21.54 14.64
CA LEU A 432 -9.75 -21.21 13.43
C LEU A 432 -10.66 -20.45 12.45
N GLY A 433 -10.15 -19.33 11.95
CA GLY A 433 -10.87 -18.41 11.07
C GLY A 433 -11.61 -17.28 11.80
N ILE A 434 -11.47 -17.17 13.14
CA ILE A 434 -12.07 -16.08 13.91
C ILE A 434 -11.08 -15.49 14.93
N ARG A 435 -11.32 -14.25 15.31
CA ARG A 435 -10.48 -13.49 16.25
C ARG A 435 -10.88 -13.78 17.70
N VAL A 436 -10.22 -14.74 18.35
CA VAL A 436 -10.55 -15.13 19.74
C VAL A 436 -9.33 -15.30 20.66
N SER A 437 -8.10 -15.26 20.13
CA SER A 437 -6.90 -15.40 20.94
C SER A 437 -6.64 -14.18 21.82
N HIS A 438 -5.65 -14.27 22.71
CA HIS A 438 -5.13 -13.17 23.51
C HIS A 438 -3.97 -12.43 22.80
N GLY A 439 -3.95 -12.48 21.46
CA GLY A 439 -2.95 -11.81 20.62
C GLY A 439 -1.99 -12.76 19.90
N CYS A 440 -1.82 -13.98 20.34
CA CYS A 440 -1.05 -15.00 19.61
C CYS A 440 -1.77 -15.46 18.33
N ILE A 441 -1.01 -16.02 17.40
CA ILE A 441 -1.49 -16.57 16.14
C ILE A 441 -1.57 -18.09 16.26
N ARG A 442 -2.77 -18.65 16.17
CA ARG A 442 -3.05 -20.05 16.40
C ARG A 442 -3.30 -20.77 15.09
N LEU A 443 -2.74 -21.98 14.96
CA LEU A 443 -2.94 -22.91 13.85
C LEU A 443 -3.50 -24.23 14.36
N SER A 444 -3.98 -25.08 13.47
CA SER A 444 -4.23 -26.49 13.80
C SER A 444 -2.91 -27.17 14.22
N PRO A 445 -2.95 -28.25 15.04
CA PRO A 445 -1.73 -28.97 15.43
C PRO A 445 -0.87 -29.43 14.25
N ALA A 446 -1.48 -29.89 13.17
CA ALA A 446 -0.78 -30.35 11.98
C ALA A 446 -0.12 -29.17 11.23
N GLU A 447 -0.88 -28.10 10.98
CA GLU A 447 -0.37 -26.92 10.26
C GLU A 447 0.68 -26.16 11.08
N SER A 448 0.52 -26.07 12.41
CA SER A 448 1.54 -25.44 13.25
C SER A 448 2.87 -26.19 13.19
N ARG A 449 2.86 -27.52 13.15
CA ARG A 449 4.05 -28.35 12.98
C ARG A 449 4.72 -28.12 11.63
N GLU A 450 3.92 -28.02 10.58
CA GLU A 450 4.41 -27.73 9.24
C GLU A 450 5.14 -26.37 9.19
N VAL A 451 4.48 -25.30 9.66
CA VAL A 451 5.07 -23.96 9.68
C VAL A 451 6.29 -23.91 10.59
N PHE A 452 6.25 -24.57 11.75
CA PHE A 452 7.37 -24.67 12.67
C PHE A 452 8.59 -25.34 12.03
N ASN A 453 8.41 -26.46 11.33
CA ASN A 453 9.52 -27.16 10.67
C ASN A 453 10.08 -26.36 9.49
N TRP A 454 9.20 -25.64 8.77
CA TRP A 454 9.61 -24.82 7.64
C TRP A 454 10.32 -23.53 8.08
N ALA A 455 9.84 -22.81 9.10
CA ALA A 455 10.41 -21.53 9.52
C ALA A 455 11.70 -21.70 10.35
N ASN A 456 12.66 -20.81 10.19
CA ASN A 456 13.87 -20.72 10.99
C ASN A 456 13.80 -19.51 11.94
N VAL A 457 14.64 -19.49 12.99
CA VAL A 457 14.92 -18.24 13.73
C VAL A 457 15.47 -17.22 12.72
N GLY A 458 14.97 -16.00 12.75
CA GLY A 458 15.25 -14.97 11.75
C GLY A 458 14.28 -14.94 10.56
N THR A 459 13.42 -15.94 10.37
CA THR A 459 12.36 -15.87 9.34
C THR A 459 11.51 -14.62 9.55
N SER A 460 11.32 -13.85 8.50
CA SER A 460 10.48 -12.65 8.53
C SER A 460 9.02 -12.99 8.81
N VAL A 461 8.39 -12.20 9.67
CA VAL A 461 6.96 -12.32 10.01
C VAL A 461 6.31 -10.96 9.81
N ARG A 462 5.29 -10.92 9.00
CA ARG A 462 4.45 -9.74 8.84
C ARG A 462 3.06 -10.03 9.34
N VAL A 463 2.52 -9.11 10.13
CA VAL A 463 1.14 -9.14 10.61
C VAL A 463 0.44 -7.91 10.08
N GLN A 464 -0.62 -8.11 9.32
CA GLN A 464 -1.42 -7.07 8.67
C GLN A 464 -2.92 -7.28 8.91
N ASN A 465 -3.71 -6.24 8.64
CA ASN A 465 -5.18 -6.32 8.65
C ASN A 465 -5.71 -6.61 7.27
#